data_d9f27a339fc63251bbb01b8c025c1efa
#
_entry.id   d9f27a339fc63251bbb01b8c025c1efa
#
_cell.length_a   1.000
_cell.length_b   1.000
_cell.length_c   1.000
_cell.angle_alpha   90.00
_cell.angle_beta   90.00
_cell.angle_gamma   90.00
#
_symmetry.space_group_name_H-M   'P 1'
#
loop_
_entity.id
_entity.type
_entity.pdbx_description
1 polymer ?
#
loop_
_entity_poly.entity_id
_entity_poly.type
_entity_poly.pdbx_seq_one_letter_code
_entity_poly.pdbx_strand_id
1 'polypeptide(L)'
;MAEVQLVVQSDDFGMCHAVNVGTVQAFREGIVTQVSTMAACPWFTEAAALAREFAIPVGVHQTLTCEWDFLRWRPLTDGVSLVGEDGTFRRTVEEAAAGVTHVDAVRELSAQAAKFAAEGLTLEYLDFHMGSSVPSAYDEVSAALGKPFIYGADESQRFASIEVLSDRDADDKKPWLLDYLDKLTPGVHLLVTHCAAAHPELAALHRPGSYTYRWAEEYRLSDQAIVTDPEIHQAIKDRSIQLTTVQAAFAV
;
A
#
# COMPACT_ATOMS: atom_id res chain seq x y z
N MET A 1 1.30 5.56 31.12
CA MET A 1 0.48 4.49 30.48
C MET A 1 1.04 4.30 29.09
N ALA A 2 1.14 3.08 28.58
CA ALA A 2 1.52 2.89 27.17
C ALA A 2 0.49 3.58 26.28
N GLU A 3 0.96 4.29 25.25
CA GLU A 3 0.13 5.10 24.35
C GLU A 3 -0.51 4.21 23.27
N VAL A 4 -1.67 4.64 22.78
CA VAL A 4 -2.28 4.06 21.57
C VAL A 4 -1.74 4.82 20.38
N GLN A 5 -1.02 4.13 19.50
CA GLN A 5 -0.44 4.68 18.28
C GLN A 5 -1.09 4.07 17.06
N LEU A 6 -1.43 4.89 16.07
CA LEU A 6 -2.06 4.44 14.83
C LEU A 6 -1.23 4.91 13.63
N VAL A 7 -0.77 3.94 12.86
CA VAL A 7 -0.23 4.15 11.52
C VAL A 7 -1.37 3.98 10.53
N VAL A 8 -1.62 4.99 9.70
CA VAL A 8 -2.60 4.91 8.61
C VAL A 8 -1.84 4.96 7.29
N GLN A 9 -1.85 3.85 6.57
CA GLN A 9 -1.10 3.67 5.33
C GLN A 9 -2.04 3.71 4.14
N SER A 10 -1.67 4.46 3.09
CA SER A 10 -2.35 4.38 1.79
C SER A 10 -1.48 3.61 0.80
N ASP A 11 -2.00 2.51 0.25
CA ASP A 11 -1.32 1.66 -0.70
C ASP A 11 -1.53 2.09 -2.15
N ASP A 12 -0.78 1.47 -3.06
CA ASP A 12 -0.83 1.63 -4.52
C ASP A 12 -0.36 2.98 -5.07
N PHE A 13 0.34 3.81 -4.31
CA PHE A 13 0.88 5.08 -4.79
C PHE A 13 1.84 4.85 -5.97
N GLY A 14 1.57 5.47 -7.12
CA GLY A 14 2.28 5.23 -8.37
C GLY A 14 1.54 4.34 -9.36
N MET A 15 0.41 3.72 -8.97
CA MET A 15 -0.37 2.87 -9.86
C MET A 15 -0.98 3.66 -11.02
N CYS A 16 -1.72 4.71 -10.73
CA CYS A 16 -2.35 5.60 -11.71
C CYS A 16 -2.49 7.03 -11.15
N HIS A 17 -2.80 8.00 -12.02
CA HIS A 17 -2.91 9.40 -11.62
C HIS A 17 -3.97 9.65 -10.54
N ALA A 18 -5.14 9.04 -10.68
CA ALA A 18 -6.23 9.19 -9.70
C ALA A 18 -5.82 8.73 -8.29
N VAL A 19 -5.06 7.63 -8.20
CA VAL A 19 -4.51 7.14 -6.93
C VAL A 19 -3.48 8.12 -6.38
N ASN A 20 -2.59 8.65 -7.22
CA ASN A 20 -1.58 9.61 -6.78
C ASN A 20 -2.22 10.87 -6.18
N VAL A 21 -3.20 11.45 -6.87
CA VAL A 21 -3.91 12.66 -6.40
C VAL A 21 -4.67 12.39 -5.10
N GLY A 22 -5.43 11.30 -5.04
CA GLY A 22 -6.20 10.92 -3.84
C GLY A 22 -5.30 10.65 -2.64
N THR A 23 -4.20 9.93 -2.83
CA THR A 23 -3.23 9.65 -1.76
C THR A 23 -2.61 10.93 -1.20
N VAL A 24 -2.20 11.88 -2.06
CA VAL A 24 -1.69 13.19 -1.61
C VAL A 24 -2.74 13.94 -0.82
N GLN A 25 -3.99 13.95 -1.28
CA GLN A 25 -5.10 14.58 -0.56
C GLN A 25 -5.33 13.90 0.80
N ALA A 26 -5.36 12.57 0.84
CA ALA A 26 -5.53 11.80 2.08
C ALA A 26 -4.42 12.05 3.11
N PHE A 27 -3.18 12.25 2.63
CA PHE A 27 -2.05 12.60 3.49
C PHE A 27 -2.13 14.05 4.01
N ARG A 28 -2.50 15.01 3.16
CA ARG A 28 -2.50 16.43 3.53
C ARG A 28 -3.72 16.87 4.32
N GLU A 29 -4.86 16.29 4.03
CA GLU A 29 -6.17 16.72 4.55
C GLU A 29 -6.82 15.65 5.42
N GLY A 30 -6.35 14.42 5.34
CA GLY A 30 -6.88 13.26 6.04
C GLY A 30 -6.00 12.77 7.19
N ILE A 31 -6.23 11.52 7.56
CA ILE A 31 -5.52 10.84 8.65
C ILE A 31 -4.35 9.96 8.19
N VAL A 32 -4.08 9.86 6.88
CA VAL A 32 -2.97 9.07 6.33
C VAL A 32 -1.63 9.60 6.82
N THR A 33 -0.78 8.71 7.33
CA THR A 33 0.52 9.08 7.94
C THR A 33 1.72 8.62 7.12
N GLN A 34 1.55 7.59 6.30
CA GLN A 34 2.57 7.05 5.41
C GLN A 34 1.96 6.43 4.16
N VAL A 35 2.78 6.17 3.16
CA VAL A 35 2.30 5.72 1.84
C VAL A 35 3.17 4.61 1.30
N SER A 36 2.57 3.58 0.71
CA SER A 36 3.28 2.49 0.06
C SER A 36 3.29 2.63 -1.45
N THR A 37 4.48 2.62 -2.08
CA THR A 37 4.72 3.13 -3.43
C THR A 37 5.12 2.04 -4.41
N MET A 38 4.40 1.92 -5.53
CA MET A 38 4.59 0.90 -6.56
C MET A 38 5.61 1.34 -7.63
N ALA A 39 6.90 1.04 -7.41
CA ALA A 39 7.98 1.45 -8.32
C ALA A 39 7.90 0.82 -9.72
N ALA A 40 7.25 -0.32 -9.90
CA ALA A 40 7.06 -0.96 -11.20
C ALA A 40 5.94 -0.32 -12.03
N CYS A 41 5.07 0.49 -11.43
CA CYS A 41 3.88 1.02 -12.07
C CYS A 41 4.14 2.25 -12.95
N PRO A 42 3.21 2.52 -13.93
CA PRO A 42 3.42 3.57 -14.95
C PRO A 42 3.50 4.99 -14.40
N TRP A 43 2.80 5.27 -13.28
CA TRP A 43 2.73 6.62 -12.70
C TRP A 43 3.68 6.83 -11.51
N PHE A 44 4.65 5.94 -11.35
CA PHE A 44 5.64 6.02 -10.27
C PHE A 44 6.45 7.34 -10.29
N THR A 45 6.83 7.85 -11.47
CA THR A 45 7.61 9.10 -11.58
C THR A 45 6.84 10.30 -11.01
N GLU A 46 5.52 10.37 -11.26
CA GLU A 46 4.66 11.38 -10.64
C GLU A 46 4.58 11.17 -9.13
N ALA A 47 4.35 9.94 -8.68
CA ALA A 47 4.29 9.62 -7.25
C ALA A 47 5.58 10.03 -6.52
N ALA A 48 6.74 9.75 -7.11
CA ALA A 48 8.04 10.14 -6.55
C ALA A 48 8.21 11.66 -6.47
N ALA A 49 7.77 12.40 -7.50
CA ALA A 49 7.78 13.86 -7.47
C ALA A 49 6.89 14.43 -6.37
N LEU A 50 5.67 13.93 -6.24
CA LEU A 50 4.71 14.32 -5.21
C LEU A 50 5.18 13.96 -3.80
N ALA A 51 5.79 12.77 -3.62
CA ALA A 51 6.35 12.38 -2.34
C ALA A 51 7.45 13.35 -1.86
N ARG A 52 8.33 13.80 -2.78
CA ARG A 52 9.34 14.80 -2.46
C ARG A 52 8.74 16.18 -2.19
N GLU A 53 7.78 16.61 -3.01
CA GLU A 53 7.12 17.92 -2.87
C GLU A 53 6.44 18.09 -1.53
N PHE A 54 5.72 17.06 -1.09
CA PHE A 54 4.93 17.11 0.15
C PHE A 54 5.61 16.43 1.34
N ALA A 55 6.87 15.98 1.19
CA ALA A 55 7.64 15.28 2.22
C ALA A 55 6.87 14.09 2.82
N ILE A 56 6.23 13.29 1.97
CA ILE A 56 5.42 12.13 2.38
C ILE A 56 6.36 11.02 2.85
N PRO A 57 6.17 10.43 4.04
CA PRO A 57 6.85 9.21 4.46
C PRO A 57 6.45 8.04 3.55
N VAL A 58 7.44 7.37 2.94
CA VAL A 58 7.17 6.37 1.90
C VAL A 58 7.90 5.06 2.11
N GLY A 59 7.21 3.95 1.83
CA GLY A 59 7.76 2.62 1.66
C GLY A 59 7.68 2.15 0.20
N VAL A 60 8.26 0.98 -0.08
CA VAL A 60 8.11 0.31 -1.37
C VAL A 60 7.05 -0.77 -1.28
N HIS A 61 5.97 -0.58 -2.04
CA HIS A 61 4.91 -1.56 -2.27
C HIS A 61 5.37 -2.54 -3.34
N GLN A 62 6.07 -3.57 -2.89
CA GLN A 62 6.69 -4.55 -3.77
C GLN A 62 5.62 -5.39 -4.48
N THR A 63 5.67 -5.44 -5.80
CA THR A 63 4.68 -6.18 -6.57
C THR A 63 5.30 -7.25 -7.47
N LEU A 64 4.66 -8.42 -7.50
CA LEU A 64 4.91 -9.52 -8.44
C LEU A 64 3.63 -9.87 -9.22
N THR A 65 2.59 -9.01 -9.13
CA THR A 65 1.28 -9.20 -9.74
C THR A 65 0.81 -7.95 -10.47
N CYS A 66 -0.17 -8.10 -11.37
CA CYS A 66 -0.86 -7.01 -12.04
C CYS A 66 -2.29 -7.44 -12.39
N GLU A 67 -3.25 -7.17 -11.52
CA GLU A 67 -4.60 -7.70 -11.54
C GLU A 67 -5.54 -7.03 -12.55
N TRP A 68 -5.27 -5.79 -12.95
CA TRP A 68 -6.18 -4.96 -13.74
C TRP A 68 -6.37 -5.48 -15.17
N ASP A 69 -7.53 -5.21 -15.76
CA ASP A 69 -7.83 -5.64 -17.14
C ASP A 69 -7.13 -4.77 -18.19
N PHE A 70 -7.10 -3.46 -17.97
CA PHE A 70 -6.64 -2.49 -18.96
C PHE A 70 -5.42 -1.68 -18.53
N LEU A 71 -5.11 -1.63 -17.24
CA LEU A 71 -3.86 -1.05 -16.73
C LEU A 71 -2.89 -2.20 -16.42
N ARG A 72 -1.97 -2.47 -17.35
CA ARG A 72 -1.03 -3.59 -17.24
C ARG A 72 0.40 -3.10 -17.15
N TRP A 73 1.14 -3.55 -16.15
CA TRP A 73 2.55 -3.21 -15.99
C TRP A 73 3.45 -4.42 -16.08
N ARG A 74 4.70 -4.15 -16.42
CA ARG A 74 5.74 -5.15 -16.63
C ARG A 74 6.77 -5.12 -15.51
N PRO A 75 7.48 -6.25 -15.30
CA PRO A 75 8.68 -6.25 -14.46
C PRO A 75 9.70 -5.20 -14.92
N LEU A 76 10.49 -4.71 -13.98
CA LEU A 76 11.65 -3.88 -14.26
C LEU A 76 12.83 -4.71 -14.78
N THR A 77 12.78 -6.02 -14.54
CA THR A 77 13.80 -6.99 -14.94
C THR A 77 13.31 -7.91 -16.07
N ASP A 78 14.19 -8.71 -16.62
CA ASP A 78 13.90 -9.67 -17.71
C ASP A 78 13.58 -11.09 -17.22
N GLY A 79 13.17 -11.24 -15.93
CA GLY A 79 12.83 -12.53 -15.33
C GLY A 79 11.63 -13.17 -16.03
N VAL A 80 11.88 -14.25 -16.79
CA VAL A 80 10.83 -14.91 -17.59
C VAL A 80 9.75 -15.56 -16.76
N SER A 81 10.03 -15.93 -15.52
CA SER A 81 9.05 -16.53 -14.61
C SER A 81 8.04 -15.51 -14.06
N LEU A 82 8.37 -14.21 -14.11
CA LEU A 82 7.53 -13.12 -13.57
C LEU A 82 6.29 -12.84 -14.40
N VAL A 83 6.32 -13.16 -15.69
CA VAL A 83 5.31 -12.72 -16.65
C VAL A 83 4.36 -13.82 -17.09
N GLY A 84 3.15 -13.41 -17.46
CA GLY A 84 2.19 -14.20 -18.21
C GLY A 84 2.47 -14.15 -19.73
N GLU A 85 1.56 -14.71 -20.52
CA GLU A 85 1.65 -14.76 -22.00
C GLU A 85 1.68 -13.38 -22.65
N ASP A 86 1.08 -12.38 -22.01
CA ASP A 86 1.04 -10.98 -22.47
C ASP A 86 2.31 -10.19 -22.16
N GLY A 87 3.30 -10.80 -21.49
CA GLY A 87 4.56 -10.17 -21.08
C GLY A 87 4.42 -9.14 -19.95
N THR A 88 3.28 -9.13 -19.25
CA THR A 88 3.06 -8.36 -18.01
C THR A 88 3.15 -9.28 -16.80
N PHE A 89 3.20 -8.72 -15.59
CA PHE A 89 3.08 -9.55 -14.38
C PHE A 89 1.83 -10.42 -14.41
N ARG A 90 1.89 -11.55 -13.72
CA ARG A 90 0.75 -12.45 -13.53
C ARG A 90 -0.38 -11.74 -12.82
N ARG A 91 -1.62 -12.21 -13.02
CA ARG A 91 -2.80 -11.47 -12.54
C ARG A 91 -3.09 -11.68 -11.07
N THR A 92 -2.80 -12.86 -10.54
CA THR A 92 -3.16 -13.20 -9.16
C THR A 92 -1.95 -13.69 -8.36
N VAL A 93 -2.09 -13.67 -7.04
CA VAL A 93 -1.07 -14.19 -6.11
C VAL A 93 -0.85 -15.69 -6.34
N GLU A 94 -1.91 -16.44 -6.61
CA GLU A 94 -1.83 -17.88 -6.87
C GLU A 94 -1.07 -18.18 -8.17
N GLU A 95 -1.33 -17.43 -9.25
CA GLU A 95 -0.59 -17.57 -10.50
C GLU A 95 0.89 -17.22 -10.30
N ALA A 96 1.17 -16.17 -9.55
CA ALA A 96 2.54 -15.77 -9.24
C ALA A 96 3.23 -16.83 -8.36
N ALA A 97 2.58 -17.33 -7.32
CA ALA A 97 3.13 -18.36 -6.44
C ALA A 97 3.41 -19.69 -7.19
N ALA A 98 2.59 -20.02 -8.19
CA ALA A 98 2.77 -21.22 -8.98
C ALA A 98 3.89 -21.11 -10.04
N GLY A 99 4.20 -19.88 -10.50
CA GLY A 99 5.07 -19.67 -11.66
C GLY A 99 6.36 -18.89 -11.40
N VAL A 100 6.40 -18.00 -10.42
CA VAL A 100 7.56 -17.14 -10.16
C VAL A 100 8.66 -17.90 -9.42
N THR A 101 9.87 -17.87 -9.96
CA THR A 101 11.03 -18.45 -9.27
C THR A 101 11.57 -17.49 -8.21
N HIS A 102 12.15 -18.05 -7.15
CA HIS A 102 12.77 -17.25 -6.08
C HIS A 102 13.83 -16.26 -6.62
N VAL A 103 14.67 -16.72 -7.54
CA VAL A 103 15.75 -15.90 -8.13
C VAL A 103 15.19 -14.69 -8.90
N ASP A 104 14.19 -14.91 -9.74
CA ASP A 104 13.55 -13.81 -10.47
C ASP A 104 12.80 -12.85 -9.53
N ALA A 105 12.16 -13.39 -8.48
CA ALA A 105 11.48 -12.58 -7.47
C ALA A 105 12.47 -11.67 -6.73
N VAL A 106 13.57 -12.21 -6.18
CA VAL A 106 14.60 -11.42 -5.47
C VAL A 106 15.17 -10.33 -6.37
N ARG A 107 15.49 -10.68 -7.64
CA ARG A 107 16.03 -9.72 -8.60
C ARG A 107 15.04 -8.59 -8.90
N GLU A 108 13.78 -8.91 -9.08
CA GLU A 108 12.73 -7.92 -9.37
C GLU A 108 12.44 -7.02 -8.17
N LEU A 109 12.22 -7.60 -6.99
CA LEU A 109 11.95 -6.83 -5.77
C LEU A 109 13.12 -5.90 -5.41
N SER A 110 14.36 -6.36 -5.62
CA SER A 110 15.57 -5.53 -5.46
C SER A 110 15.61 -4.39 -6.48
N ALA A 111 15.21 -4.65 -7.73
CA ALA A 111 15.17 -3.63 -8.79
C ALA A 111 14.09 -2.56 -8.50
N GLN A 112 12.95 -2.95 -7.93
CA GLN A 112 11.92 -2.00 -7.51
C GLN A 112 12.42 -1.07 -6.40
N ALA A 113 13.10 -1.61 -5.40
CA ALA A 113 13.72 -0.81 -4.33
C ALA A 113 14.84 0.09 -4.88
N ALA A 114 15.66 -0.38 -5.81
CA ALA A 114 16.71 0.40 -6.44
C ALA A 114 16.14 1.55 -7.29
N LYS A 115 15.08 1.32 -8.07
CA LYS A 115 14.38 2.35 -8.83
C LYS A 115 13.77 3.41 -7.92
N PHE A 116 13.17 3.00 -6.80
CA PHE A 116 12.64 3.90 -5.78
C PHE A 116 13.76 4.82 -5.22
N ALA A 117 14.90 4.24 -4.83
CA ALA A 117 16.03 4.99 -4.30
C ALA A 117 16.65 5.93 -5.35
N ALA A 118 16.65 5.56 -6.63
CA ALA A 118 17.16 6.38 -7.73
C ALA A 118 16.37 7.68 -7.93
N GLU A 119 15.10 7.72 -7.51
CA GLU A 119 14.27 8.94 -7.48
C GLU A 119 14.58 9.84 -6.27
N GLY A 120 15.57 9.51 -5.45
CA GLY A 120 15.96 10.30 -4.27
C GLY A 120 14.98 10.18 -3.09
N LEU A 121 14.16 9.13 -3.06
CA LEU A 121 13.26 8.84 -1.96
C LEU A 121 13.99 8.09 -0.83
N THR A 122 13.63 8.39 0.40
CA THR A 122 14.12 7.65 1.57
C THR A 122 13.24 6.43 1.80
N LEU A 123 13.82 5.24 1.69
CA LEU A 123 13.12 4.00 1.95
C LEU A 123 12.96 3.79 3.47
N GLU A 124 11.72 3.81 3.95
CA GLU A 124 11.42 3.60 5.37
C GLU A 124 11.10 2.14 5.68
N TYR A 125 10.29 1.49 4.85
CA TYR A 125 9.85 0.11 5.02
C TYR A 125 9.55 -0.55 3.66
N LEU A 126 9.32 -1.86 3.70
CA LEU A 126 8.86 -2.68 2.59
C LEU A 126 7.53 -3.33 2.95
N ASP A 127 6.67 -3.50 1.97
CA ASP A 127 5.46 -4.31 2.06
C ASP A 127 5.16 -4.98 0.71
N PHE A 128 3.96 -5.54 0.53
CA PHE A 128 3.60 -6.23 -0.72
C PHE A 128 2.23 -5.78 -1.26
N HIS A 129 2.13 -5.75 -2.58
CA HIS A 129 0.87 -5.59 -3.31
C HIS A 129 0.12 -6.93 -3.41
N MET A 130 -1.16 -6.96 -3.09
CA MET A 130 -2.08 -8.11 -3.09
C MET A 130 -1.70 -9.27 -2.16
N GLY A 131 -0.43 -9.51 -1.86
CA GLY A 131 0.02 -10.61 -1.03
C GLY A 131 1.40 -11.13 -1.40
N SER A 132 1.96 -11.96 -0.53
CA SER A 132 3.29 -12.54 -0.69
C SER A 132 3.24 -13.85 -1.50
N SER A 133 3.48 -13.78 -2.80
CA SER A 133 3.53 -14.95 -3.68
C SER A 133 4.81 -15.79 -3.52
N VAL A 134 5.94 -15.16 -3.13
CA VAL A 134 7.24 -15.82 -2.89
C VAL A 134 7.81 -15.29 -1.56
N PRO A 135 7.31 -15.73 -0.39
CA PRO A 135 7.62 -15.13 0.92
C PRO A 135 9.12 -14.98 1.20
N SER A 136 9.90 -16.03 0.93
CA SER A 136 11.34 -16.01 1.17
C SER A 136 12.11 -14.95 0.35
N ALA A 137 11.57 -14.51 -0.79
CA ALA A 137 12.19 -13.46 -1.59
C ALA A 137 12.01 -12.07 -0.94
N TYR A 138 10.86 -11.80 -0.35
CA TYR A 138 10.62 -10.56 0.40
C TYR A 138 11.50 -10.49 1.64
N ASP A 139 11.63 -11.59 2.39
CA ASP A 139 12.52 -11.68 3.56
C ASP A 139 13.98 -11.44 3.18
N GLU A 140 14.45 -12.07 2.08
CA GLU A 140 15.82 -11.90 1.59
C GLU A 140 16.12 -10.45 1.20
N VAL A 141 15.21 -9.80 0.47
CA VAL A 141 15.38 -8.41 0.03
C VAL A 141 15.32 -7.45 1.23
N SER A 142 14.41 -7.69 2.17
CA SER A 142 14.34 -6.94 3.43
C SER A 142 15.65 -7.00 4.19
N ALA A 143 16.19 -8.20 4.39
CA ALA A 143 17.46 -8.41 5.07
C ALA A 143 18.63 -7.74 4.34
N ALA A 144 18.69 -7.86 3.00
CA ALA A 144 19.74 -7.26 2.19
C ALA A 144 19.74 -5.72 2.24
N LEU A 145 18.56 -5.11 2.32
CA LEU A 145 18.39 -3.65 2.40
C LEU A 145 18.49 -3.13 3.83
N GLY A 146 18.43 -4.00 4.85
CA GLY A 146 18.37 -3.60 6.26
C GLY A 146 17.11 -2.77 6.57
N LYS A 147 15.98 -3.08 5.90
CA LYS A 147 14.71 -2.39 6.06
C LYS A 147 13.60 -3.35 6.49
N PRO A 148 12.70 -2.93 7.40
CA PRO A 148 11.64 -3.81 7.86
C PRO A 148 10.67 -4.16 6.72
N PHE A 149 10.32 -5.44 6.59
CA PHE A 149 9.20 -5.91 5.80
C PHE A 149 8.00 -6.06 6.75
N ILE A 150 7.06 -5.10 6.71
CA ILE A 150 6.03 -4.96 7.75
C ILE A 150 5.09 -6.17 7.89
N TYR A 151 4.98 -7.01 6.86
CA TYR A 151 4.25 -8.27 6.90
C TYR A 151 5.14 -9.51 7.16
N GLY A 152 6.43 -9.30 7.39
CA GLY A 152 7.34 -10.37 7.79
C GLY A 152 6.96 -10.97 9.15
N ALA A 153 7.38 -12.21 9.41
CA ALA A 153 6.95 -12.94 10.60
C ALA A 153 7.27 -12.23 11.92
N ASP A 154 8.43 -11.56 12.01
CA ASP A 154 8.85 -10.85 13.21
C ASP A 154 8.27 -9.43 13.27
N GLU A 155 8.26 -8.69 12.15
CA GLU A 155 7.81 -7.30 12.11
C GLU A 155 6.30 -7.18 12.29
N SER A 156 5.50 -8.08 11.73
CA SER A 156 4.04 -8.07 11.88
C SER A 156 3.60 -8.24 13.33
N GLN A 157 4.38 -8.98 14.14
CA GLN A 157 4.09 -9.18 15.57
C GLN A 157 4.34 -7.93 16.42
N ARG A 158 5.00 -6.91 15.89
CA ARG A 158 5.21 -5.62 16.58
C ARG A 158 3.94 -4.77 16.60
N PHE A 159 3.00 -5.05 15.71
CA PHE A 159 1.70 -4.37 15.70
C PHE A 159 0.71 -5.07 16.62
N ALA A 160 -0.01 -4.29 17.42
CA ALA A 160 -1.12 -4.79 18.23
C ALA A 160 -2.32 -5.23 17.36
N SER A 161 -2.51 -4.60 16.20
CA SER A 161 -3.42 -5.06 15.13
C SER A 161 -2.97 -4.54 13.76
N ILE A 162 -3.34 -5.28 12.72
CA ILE A 162 -3.24 -4.88 11.32
C ILE A 162 -4.62 -5.07 10.70
N GLU A 163 -5.20 -4.00 10.18
CA GLU A 163 -6.54 -4.00 9.57
C GLU A 163 -6.50 -3.33 8.19
N VAL A 164 -7.35 -3.82 7.28
CA VAL A 164 -7.51 -3.26 5.93
C VAL A 164 -8.90 -2.66 5.82
N LEU A 165 -9.00 -1.34 5.65
CA LEU A 165 -10.28 -0.64 5.56
C LEU A 165 -11.08 -1.06 4.32
N SER A 166 -10.39 -1.27 3.20
CA SER A 166 -10.98 -1.63 1.91
C SER A 166 -11.68 -2.99 1.87
N ASP A 167 -11.40 -3.89 2.83
CA ASP A 167 -12.06 -5.19 2.91
C ASP A 167 -13.56 -5.12 3.30
N ARG A 168 -14.05 -3.89 3.57
CA ARG A 168 -15.41 -3.64 4.03
C ARG A 168 -16.24 -2.97 2.94
N ASP A 169 -17.55 -3.21 2.95
CA ASP A 169 -18.48 -2.50 2.09
C ASP A 169 -18.48 -1.00 2.41
N ALA A 170 -18.69 -0.16 1.41
CA ALA A 170 -18.55 1.29 1.52
C ALA A 170 -19.36 1.90 2.68
N ASP A 171 -20.61 1.44 2.85
CA ASP A 171 -21.51 1.93 3.89
C ASP A 171 -21.12 1.47 5.31
N ASP A 172 -20.38 0.38 5.42
CA ASP A 172 -19.96 -0.20 6.69
C ASP A 172 -18.63 0.38 7.21
N LYS A 173 -17.84 1.04 6.37
CA LYS A 173 -16.49 1.52 6.74
C LYS A 173 -16.49 2.52 7.88
N LYS A 174 -17.34 3.53 7.82
CA LYS A 174 -17.39 4.58 8.86
C LYS A 174 -17.79 4.04 10.22
N PRO A 175 -18.94 3.35 10.38
CA PRO A 175 -19.32 2.80 11.67
C PRO A 175 -18.31 1.77 12.18
N TRP A 176 -17.73 0.98 11.29
CA TRP A 176 -16.69 0.04 11.66
C TRP A 176 -15.42 0.75 12.18
N LEU A 177 -14.95 1.80 11.49
CA LEU A 177 -13.75 2.51 11.90
C LEU A 177 -13.94 3.20 13.25
N LEU A 178 -15.10 3.81 13.51
CA LEU A 178 -15.41 4.41 14.80
C LEU A 178 -15.38 3.36 15.93
N ASP A 179 -15.99 2.18 15.71
CA ASP A 179 -15.97 1.06 16.66
C ASP A 179 -14.53 0.49 16.84
N TYR A 180 -13.75 0.41 15.76
CA TYR A 180 -12.35 0.01 15.82
C TYR A 180 -11.51 0.97 16.67
N LEU A 181 -11.65 2.29 16.46
CA LEU A 181 -10.95 3.31 17.24
C LEU A 181 -11.30 3.23 18.73
N ASP A 182 -12.54 2.87 19.09
CA ASP A 182 -12.98 2.68 20.48
C ASP A 182 -12.34 1.45 21.15
N LYS A 183 -11.93 0.46 20.36
CA LYS A 183 -11.38 -0.82 20.84
C LYS A 183 -9.85 -0.89 20.83
N LEU A 184 -9.17 0.13 20.33
CA LEU A 184 -7.72 0.14 20.30
C LEU A 184 -7.13 0.04 21.71
N THR A 185 -6.17 -0.85 21.88
CA THR A 185 -5.42 -1.06 23.12
C THR A 185 -4.06 -0.37 23.03
N PRO A 186 -3.36 -0.15 24.15
CA PRO A 186 -1.99 0.38 24.11
C PRO A 186 -1.07 -0.44 23.19
N GLY A 187 -0.35 0.24 22.31
CA GLY A 187 0.51 -0.36 21.29
C GLY A 187 0.41 0.35 19.96
N VAL A 188 1.08 -0.18 18.95
CA VAL A 188 1.08 0.32 17.58
C VAL A 188 0.07 -0.47 16.75
N HIS A 189 -0.83 0.22 16.07
CA HIS A 189 -1.82 -0.36 15.18
C HIS A 189 -1.57 0.11 13.76
N LEU A 190 -1.82 -0.75 12.77
CA LEU A 190 -1.74 -0.43 11.34
C LEU A 190 -3.13 -0.52 10.71
N LEU A 191 -3.56 0.57 10.10
CA LEU A 191 -4.75 0.63 9.25
C LEU A 191 -4.32 0.87 7.81
N VAL A 192 -4.57 -0.10 6.95
CA VAL A 192 -4.28 -0.01 5.52
C VAL A 192 -5.50 0.50 4.77
N THR A 193 -5.28 1.42 3.85
CA THR A 193 -6.30 2.06 3.00
C THR A 193 -5.82 2.10 1.55
N HIS A 194 -6.76 2.28 0.61
CA HIS A 194 -6.45 2.41 -0.81
C HIS A 194 -7.15 3.65 -1.36
N CYS A 195 -6.52 4.80 -1.20
CA CYS A 195 -7.11 6.09 -1.55
C CYS A 195 -7.04 6.40 -3.05
N ALA A 196 -8.07 7.06 -3.59
CA ALA A 196 -8.04 7.65 -4.92
C ALA A 196 -8.94 8.89 -5.00
N ALA A 197 -8.59 9.85 -5.87
CA ALA A 197 -9.48 10.93 -6.25
C ALA A 197 -10.53 10.43 -7.25
N ALA A 198 -11.76 11.00 -7.20
CA ALA A 198 -12.78 10.70 -8.19
C ALA A 198 -12.32 11.15 -9.59
N HIS A 199 -12.10 10.18 -10.47
CA HIS A 199 -11.60 10.43 -11.81
C HIS A 199 -12.07 9.33 -12.78
N PRO A 200 -12.42 9.67 -14.06
CA PRO A 200 -12.84 8.68 -15.06
C PRO A 200 -11.82 7.57 -15.33
N GLU A 201 -10.55 7.79 -15.02
CA GLU A 201 -9.49 6.80 -15.13
C GLU A 201 -9.79 5.52 -14.35
N LEU A 202 -10.38 5.64 -13.16
CA LEU A 202 -10.69 4.48 -12.31
C LEU A 202 -11.65 3.51 -12.99
N ALA A 203 -12.71 4.02 -13.63
CA ALA A 203 -13.65 3.20 -14.39
C ALA A 203 -13.00 2.51 -15.60
N ALA A 204 -11.90 3.05 -16.12
CA ALA A 204 -11.16 2.50 -17.24
C ALA A 204 -10.17 1.38 -16.87
N LEU A 205 -9.98 1.07 -15.57
CA LEU A 205 -9.02 0.05 -15.13
C LEU A 205 -9.52 -1.39 -15.39
N HIS A 206 -10.82 -1.60 -15.42
CA HIS A 206 -11.46 -2.94 -15.44
C HIS A 206 -12.56 -3.08 -16.48
N ARG A 207 -12.93 -4.33 -16.76
CA ARG A 207 -14.16 -4.66 -17.50
C ARG A 207 -15.34 -4.78 -16.54
N PRO A 208 -16.56 -4.43 -16.97
CA PRO A 208 -17.77 -4.75 -16.22
C PRO A 208 -17.81 -6.24 -15.86
N GLY A 209 -18.01 -6.55 -14.57
CA GLY A 209 -18.06 -7.93 -14.07
C GLY A 209 -16.71 -8.61 -13.81
N SER A 210 -15.59 -7.92 -14.00
CA SER A 210 -14.28 -8.37 -13.54
C SER A 210 -14.26 -8.48 -12.01
N TYR A 211 -13.44 -9.38 -11.44
CA TYR A 211 -13.28 -9.51 -9.99
C TYR A 211 -12.67 -8.24 -9.33
N THR A 212 -11.97 -7.40 -10.12
CA THR A 212 -11.41 -6.13 -9.67
C THR A 212 -12.40 -4.97 -9.69
N TYR A 213 -13.66 -5.21 -10.12
CA TYR A 213 -14.68 -4.19 -10.33
C TYR A 213 -14.84 -3.23 -9.13
N ARG A 214 -15.03 -3.75 -7.93
CA ARG A 214 -15.24 -2.93 -6.73
C ARG A 214 -13.97 -2.20 -6.28
N TRP A 215 -12.80 -2.78 -6.57
CA TRP A 215 -11.50 -2.19 -6.24
C TRP A 215 -11.14 -0.97 -7.10
N ALA A 216 -11.75 -0.82 -8.26
CA ALA A 216 -11.47 0.31 -9.16
C ALA A 216 -11.94 1.64 -8.56
N GLU A 217 -13.21 1.73 -8.20
CA GLU A 217 -13.83 2.97 -7.73
C GLU A 217 -14.41 2.84 -6.31
N GLU A 218 -15.30 1.89 -6.09
CA GLU A 218 -16.12 1.81 -4.87
C GLU A 218 -15.27 1.81 -3.60
N TYR A 219 -14.29 0.92 -3.52
CA TYR A 219 -13.46 0.78 -2.33
C TYR A 219 -12.50 1.97 -2.17
N ARG A 220 -11.90 2.46 -3.26
CA ARG A 220 -10.95 3.56 -3.21
C ARG A 220 -11.61 4.90 -2.87
N LEU A 221 -12.74 5.20 -3.48
CA LEU A 221 -13.47 6.44 -3.21
C LEU A 221 -14.08 6.45 -1.80
N SER A 222 -14.57 5.29 -1.33
CA SER A 222 -15.05 5.18 0.04
C SER A 222 -13.94 5.26 1.08
N ASP A 223 -12.76 4.66 0.83
CA ASP A 223 -11.58 4.86 1.70
C ASP A 223 -11.19 6.34 1.75
N GLN A 224 -11.10 6.99 0.58
CA GLN A 224 -10.81 8.43 0.49
C GLN A 224 -11.78 9.26 1.32
N ALA A 225 -13.07 9.01 1.19
CA ALA A 225 -14.11 9.74 1.94
C ALA A 225 -13.96 9.54 3.45
N ILE A 226 -13.63 8.32 3.89
CA ILE A 226 -13.49 8.01 5.32
C ILE A 226 -12.22 8.61 5.91
N VAL A 227 -11.08 8.49 5.24
CA VAL A 227 -9.82 9.03 5.80
C VAL A 227 -9.77 10.56 5.83
N THR A 228 -10.62 11.24 5.07
CA THR A 228 -10.76 12.71 5.07
C THR A 228 -11.98 13.20 5.85
N ASP A 229 -12.74 12.30 6.49
CA ASP A 229 -13.94 12.66 7.23
C ASP A 229 -13.61 13.42 8.54
N PRO A 230 -14.15 14.64 8.77
CA PRO A 230 -13.89 15.40 9.98
C PRO A 230 -14.32 14.68 11.26
N GLU A 231 -15.33 13.82 11.22
CA GLU A 231 -15.77 13.05 12.39
C GLU A 231 -14.72 12.01 12.79
N ILE A 232 -14.05 11.37 11.82
CA ILE A 232 -12.95 10.46 12.09
C ILE A 232 -11.76 11.20 12.72
N HIS A 233 -11.42 12.37 12.19
CA HIS A 233 -10.39 13.21 12.79
C HIS A 233 -10.71 13.57 14.24
N GLN A 234 -11.96 13.96 14.51
CA GLN A 234 -12.40 14.29 15.85
C GLN A 234 -12.38 13.07 16.77
N ALA A 235 -12.82 11.91 16.27
CA ALA A 235 -12.81 10.66 17.02
C ALA A 235 -11.39 10.23 17.46
N ILE A 236 -10.39 10.43 16.62
CA ILE A 236 -8.96 10.16 16.94
C ILE A 236 -8.48 11.09 18.06
N LYS A 237 -8.81 12.39 17.96
CA LYS A 237 -8.44 13.39 18.98
C LYS A 237 -9.09 13.11 20.32
N ASP A 238 -10.40 12.83 20.35
CA ASP A 238 -11.18 12.58 21.57
C ASP A 238 -10.66 11.35 22.34
N ARG A 239 -10.10 10.37 21.61
CA ARG A 239 -9.51 9.16 22.19
C ARG A 239 -8.02 9.28 22.50
N SER A 240 -7.42 10.45 22.22
CA SER A 240 -5.98 10.68 22.39
C SER A 240 -5.11 9.65 21.65
N ILE A 241 -5.55 9.20 20.48
CA ILE A 241 -4.79 8.29 19.60
C ILE A 241 -3.71 9.10 18.90
N GLN A 242 -2.46 8.65 19.01
CA GLN A 242 -1.32 9.29 18.36
C GLN A 242 -1.17 8.76 16.92
N LEU A 243 -1.36 9.62 15.93
CA LEU A 243 -1.01 9.30 14.54
C LEU A 243 0.53 9.29 14.40
N THR A 244 1.06 8.23 13.76
CA THR A 244 2.50 8.00 13.64
C THR A 244 2.86 7.26 12.34
N THR A 245 4.14 7.08 12.07
CA THR A 245 4.66 6.21 10.99
C THR A 245 5.32 4.97 11.57
N VAL A 246 5.53 3.94 10.75
CA VAL A 246 6.29 2.73 11.15
C VAL A 246 7.68 3.11 11.65
N GLN A 247 8.37 4.00 10.91
CA GLN A 247 9.71 4.44 11.32
C GLN A 247 9.70 5.14 12.68
N ALA A 248 8.76 6.04 12.93
CA ALA A 248 8.69 6.78 14.19
C ALA A 248 8.24 5.88 15.36
N ALA A 249 7.27 4.98 15.13
CA ALA A 249 6.72 4.10 16.15
C ALA A 249 7.74 3.07 16.65
N PHE A 250 8.58 2.57 15.74
CA PHE A 250 9.52 1.50 16.09
C PHE A 250 10.98 1.96 16.21
N ALA A 251 11.25 3.26 16.03
CA ALA A 251 12.58 3.87 16.12
C ALA A 251 13.65 3.07 15.34
N VAL A 252 13.31 2.72 14.08
CA VAL A 252 14.14 1.91 13.18
C VAL A 252 15.13 2.79 12.41
#